data_f2eceba25cb663fbfbd81e33ce16262a
#
_entry.id   f2eceba25cb663fbfbd81e33ce16262a
#
_cell.length_a   1.000
_cell.length_b   1.000
_cell.length_c   1.000
_cell.angle_alpha   90.00
_cell.angle_beta   90.00
_cell.angle_gamma   90.00
#
_symmetry.space_group_name_H-M   'P 1'
#
loop_
_entity.id
_entity.type
_entity.pdbx_description
1 polymer ?
#
loop_
_entity_poly.entity_id
_entity_poly.type
_entity_poly.pdbx_seq_one_letter_code
_entity_poly.pdbx_strand_id
1 'polypeptide(L)'
;RVAQTMLTLGLGAGLKPGEMPVVTAEHHVRAHPTDPRLVVVILEGRTVPVLTRYADRLRDLCQQFPVGPLIGQHRPEAKDPLGALRQGVVWPDWLPRFRPSRLRTTWMADVLAQDVRVSEFMVMAGTVSSKALEVIAPHVAGRWDDDLYLFKGAGL
;
A
#
# COMPACT_ATOMS: atom_id res chain seq x y z
N ARG A 1 -1.40 -11.82 13.07
CA ARG A 1 -2.24 -11.66 11.88
C ARG A 1 -2.51 -10.18 11.60
N VAL A 2 -3.27 -9.46 12.46
CA VAL A 2 -3.72 -8.08 12.22
C VAL A 2 -2.56 -7.15 11.84
N ALA A 3 -1.55 -7.01 12.70
CA ALA A 3 -0.40 -6.13 12.44
C ALA A 3 0.33 -6.50 11.14
N GLN A 4 0.54 -7.79 10.92
CA GLN A 4 1.22 -8.31 9.73
C GLN A 4 0.46 -7.96 8.45
N THR A 5 -0.86 -8.18 8.43
CA THR A 5 -1.70 -7.84 7.28
C THR A 5 -1.73 -6.33 7.04
N MET A 6 -1.86 -5.52 8.10
CA MET A 6 -1.83 -4.06 7.99
C MET A 6 -0.51 -3.55 7.39
N LEU A 7 0.63 -4.07 7.87
CA LEU A 7 1.94 -3.71 7.33
C LEU A 7 2.08 -4.13 5.86
N THR A 8 1.67 -5.36 5.53
CA THR A 8 1.76 -5.88 4.16
C THR A 8 0.88 -5.11 3.19
N LEU A 9 -0.38 -4.86 3.53
CA LEU A 9 -1.31 -4.11 2.68
C LEU A 9 -0.99 -2.60 2.65
N GLY A 10 -0.56 -2.04 3.77
CA GLY A 10 -0.25 -0.62 3.87
C GLY A 10 1.05 -0.22 3.20
N LEU A 11 2.15 -0.93 3.50
CA LEU A 11 3.47 -0.67 2.93
C LEU A 11 3.68 -1.34 1.57
N GLY A 12 3.03 -2.48 1.34
CA GLY A 12 3.17 -3.23 0.09
C GLY A 12 2.28 -2.73 -1.04
N ALA A 13 1.03 -2.36 -0.74
CA ALA A 13 0.04 -1.96 -1.72
C ALA A 13 -0.61 -0.58 -1.45
N GLY A 14 -0.17 0.14 -0.44
CA GLY A 14 -0.65 1.50 -0.15
C GLY A 14 -2.16 1.61 0.08
N LEU A 15 -2.78 0.59 0.65
CA LEU A 15 -4.21 0.61 0.91
C LEU A 15 -4.58 1.67 1.93
N LYS A 16 -5.74 2.29 1.71
CA LYS A 16 -6.34 3.19 2.70
C LYS A 16 -6.81 2.37 3.92
N PRO A 17 -6.87 2.99 5.11
CA PRO A 17 -7.37 2.29 6.30
C PRO A 17 -8.73 1.61 6.11
N GLY A 18 -9.66 2.26 5.40
CA GLY A 18 -10.99 1.70 5.12
C GLY A 18 -11.01 0.58 4.08
N GLU A 19 -9.96 0.42 3.27
CA GLU A 19 -9.86 -0.64 2.26
C GLU A 19 -9.33 -1.95 2.86
N MET A 20 -8.49 -1.88 3.90
CA MET A 20 -7.82 -3.06 4.47
C MET A 20 -8.79 -4.12 5.05
N PRO A 21 -9.89 -3.73 5.74
CA PRO A 21 -10.81 -4.70 6.34
C PRO A 21 -11.56 -5.57 5.34
N VAL A 22 -11.72 -5.14 4.10
CA VAL A 22 -12.52 -5.86 3.09
C VAL A 22 -11.68 -6.75 2.18
N VAL A 23 -10.34 -6.67 2.24
CA VAL A 23 -9.47 -7.45 1.36
C VAL A 23 -9.50 -8.93 1.73
N THR A 24 -9.85 -9.76 0.74
CA THR A 24 -9.83 -11.22 0.82
C THR A 24 -8.83 -11.81 -0.18
N ALA A 25 -8.34 -13.02 0.08
CA ALA A 25 -7.44 -13.71 -0.85
C ALA A 25 -8.12 -13.99 -2.19
N GLU A 26 -9.33 -14.55 -2.15
CA GLU A 26 -10.02 -15.06 -3.34
C GLU A 26 -10.55 -13.97 -4.28
N HIS A 27 -10.91 -12.78 -3.77
CA HIS A 27 -11.51 -11.73 -4.61
C HIS A 27 -10.55 -10.61 -4.98
N HIS A 28 -9.57 -10.33 -4.11
CA HIS A 28 -8.79 -9.10 -4.24
C HIS A 28 -7.32 -9.35 -4.63
N VAL A 29 -6.74 -10.51 -4.34
CA VAL A 29 -5.31 -10.74 -4.58
C VAL A 29 -5.10 -11.64 -5.79
N ARG A 30 -4.29 -11.20 -6.75
CA ARG A 30 -3.97 -11.96 -7.97
C ARG A 30 -2.49 -11.86 -8.31
N ALA A 31 -1.94 -12.93 -8.86
CA ALA A 31 -0.71 -12.85 -9.63
C ALA A 31 -1.02 -12.29 -11.02
N HIS A 32 -0.10 -11.50 -11.58
CA HIS A 32 -0.27 -10.97 -12.93
C HIS A 32 -0.13 -12.12 -13.95
N PRO A 33 -0.98 -12.18 -14.99
CA PRO A 33 -0.99 -13.31 -15.92
C PRO A 33 0.33 -13.53 -16.67
N THR A 34 1.05 -12.45 -17.00
CA THR A 34 2.29 -12.53 -17.79
C THR A 34 3.54 -12.60 -16.92
N ASP A 35 3.49 -12.18 -15.68
CA ASP A 35 4.61 -12.28 -14.73
C ASP A 35 4.10 -12.61 -13.32
N PRO A 36 4.22 -13.86 -12.87
CA PRO A 36 3.71 -14.27 -11.57
C PRO A 36 4.46 -13.62 -10.38
N ARG A 37 5.61 -12.99 -10.62
CA ARG A 37 6.30 -12.22 -9.58
C ARG A 37 5.52 -10.96 -9.21
N LEU A 38 4.81 -10.37 -10.18
CA LEU A 38 3.93 -9.25 -9.96
C LEU A 38 2.63 -9.72 -9.31
N VAL A 39 2.44 -9.32 -8.05
CA VAL A 39 1.18 -9.49 -7.32
C VAL A 39 0.42 -8.18 -7.36
N VAL A 40 -0.87 -8.25 -7.57
CA VAL A 40 -1.74 -7.08 -7.57
C VAL A 40 -2.87 -7.24 -6.56
N VAL A 41 -3.30 -6.13 -5.98
CA VAL A 41 -4.53 -6.04 -5.20
C VAL A 41 -5.57 -5.30 -6.04
N ILE A 42 -6.68 -5.96 -6.32
CA ILE A 42 -7.80 -5.42 -7.10
C ILE A 42 -8.80 -4.80 -6.10
N LEU A 43 -9.04 -3.52 -6.25
CA LEU A 43 -9.98 -2.75 -5.45
C LEU A 43 -11.06 -2.15 -6.36
N GLU A 44 -12.12 -1.65 -5.76
CA GLU A 44 -13.12 -0.91 -6.51
C GLU A 44 -12.46 0.31 -7.20
N GLY A 45 -12.55 0.35 -8.53
CA GLY A 45 -12.04 1.43 -9.38
C GLY A 45 -10.52 1.50 -9.55
N ARG A 46 -9.73 0.58 -8.98
CA ARG A 46 -8.27 0.56 -9.20
C ARG A 46 -7.62 -0.80 -8.95
N THR A 47 -6.53 -1.04 -9.66
CA THR A 47 -5.63 -2.18 -9.40
C THR A 47 -4.29 -1.63 -8.91
N VAL A 48 -3.81 -2.18 -7.81
CA VAL A 48 -2.58 -1.72 -7.14
C VAL A 48 -1.52 -2.80 -7.19
N PRO A 49 -0.34 -2.53 -7.76
CA PRO A 49 0.77 -3.46 -7.67
C PRO A 49 1.31 -3.52 -6.24
N VAL A 50 1.64 -4.73 -5.81
CA VAL A 50 2.30 -4.96 -4.53
C VAL A 50 3.80 -4.81 -4.73
N LEU A 51 4.45 -3.96 -3.94
CA LEU A 51 5.91 -3.85 -3.97
C LEU A 51 6.55 -5.24 -3.76
N THR A 52 7.50 -5.59 -4.60
CA THR A 52 8.08 -6.94 -4.68
C THR A 52 8.53 -7.47 -3.32
N ARG A 53 9.13 -6.62 -2.48
CA ARG A 53 9.57 -7.00 -1.12
C ARG A 53 8.46 -7.42 -0.16
N TYR A 54 7.19 -7.19 -0.51
CA TYR A 54 6.01 -7.60 0.26
C TYR A 54 5.17 -8.68 -0.45
N ALA A 55 5.50 -9.03 -1.68
CA ALA A 55 4.71 -9.94 -2.51
C ALA A 55 4.61 -11.34 -1.89
N ASP A 56 5.75 -11.93 -1.48
CA ASP A 56 5.77 -13.26 -0.86
C ASP A 56 5.01 -13.27 0.46
N ARG A 57 5.16 -12.22 1.27
CA ARG A 57 4.42 -12.10 2.51
C ARG A 57 2.90 -12.02 2.30
N LEU A 58 2.46 -11.36 1.23
CA LEU A 58 1.05 -11.34 0.88
C LEU A 58 0.57 -12.72 0.40
N ARG A 59 1.38 -13.44 -0.39
CA ARG A 59 1.08 -14.82 -0.79
C ARG A 59 0.91 -15.73 0.41
N ASP A 60 1.84 -15.67 1.37
CA ASP A 60 1.78 -16.45 2.61
C ASP A 60 0.49 -16.15 3.39
N LEU A 61 0.12 -14.88 3.51
CA LEU A 61 -1.14 -14.47 4.16
C LEU A 61 -2.36 -15.05 3.43
N CYS A 62 -2.36 -15.04 2.09
CA CYS A 62 -3.45 -15.62 1.30
C CYS A 62 -3.54 -17.14 1.47
N GLN A 63 -2.41 -17.83 1.56
CA GLN A 63 -2.38 -19.28 1.83
C GLN A 63 -2.85 -19.62 3.25
N GLN A 64 -2.44 -18.84 4.25
CA GLN A 64 -2.84 -19.04 5.64
C GLN A 64 -4.32 -18.70 5.89
N PHE A 65 -4.87 -17.74 5.16
CA PHE A 65 -6.23 -17.23 5.33
C PHE A 65 -6.95 -17.16 3.98
N PRO A 66 -7.25 -18.31 3.36
CA PRO A 66 -7.83 -18.34 2.00
C PRO A 66 -9.27 -17.84 1.95
N VAL A 67 -9.99 -17.87 3.07
CA VAL A 67 -11.40 -17.47 3.15
C VAL A 67 -11.58 -16.29 4.09
N GLY A 68 -12.39 -15.33 3.66
CA GLY A 68 -12.74 -14.13 4.41
C GLY A 68 -11.64 -13.07 4.44
N PRO A 69 -11.84 -11.97 5.21
CA PRO A 69 -10.90 -10.87 5.26
C PRO A 69 -9.52 -11.29 5.76
N LEU A 70 -8.47 -10.93 5.00
CA LEU A 70 -7.08 -11.26 5.36
C LEU A 70 -6.68 -10.73 6.74
N ILE A 71 -7.20 -9.57 7.13
CA ILE A 71 -6.87 -8.94 8.40
C ILE A 71 -7.55 -9.63 9.61
N GLY A 72 -8.67 -10.30 9.38
CA GLY A 72 -9.45 -10.98 10.40
C GLY A 72 -10.93 -10.57 10.36
N GLN A 73 -11.74 -11.32 11.09
CA GLN A 73 -13.17 -11.05 11.22
C GLN A 73 -13.40 -9.75 12.00
N HIS A 74 -14.35 -8.96 11.57
CA HIS A 74 -14.82 -7.76 12.25
C HIS A 74 -16.35 -7.68 12.15
N ARG A 75 -16.97 -6.88 13.01
CA ARG A 75 -18.41 -6.68 12.96
C ARG A 75 -18.77 -5.85 11.73
N PRO A 76 -19.74 -6.29 10.90
CA PRO A 76 -20.13 -5.56 9.68
C PRO A 76 -20.54 -4.12 9.94
N GLU A 77 -21.19 -3.86 11.10
CA GLU A 77 -21.69 -2.52 11.46
C GLU A 77 -20.65 -1.64 12.16
N ALA A 78 -19.42 -2.11 12.31
CA ALA A 78 -18.37 -1.33 12.97
C ALA A 78 -18.05 -0.05 12.18
N LYS A 79 -18.18 1.12 12.80
CA LYS A 79 -17.84 2.41 12.17
C LYS A 79 -16.35 2.52 11.84
N ASP A 80 -15.49 1.90 12.64
CA ASP A 80 -14.04 1.82 12.42
C ASP A 80 -13.56 0.36 12.66
N PRO A 81 -13.76 -0.53 11.68
CA PRO A 81 -13.33 -1.92 11.80
C PRO A 81 -11.83 -2.06 12.06
N LEU A 82 -11.03 -1.23 11.40
CA LEU A 82 -9.59 -1.26 11.52
C LEU A 82 -9.12 -0.80 12.90
N GLY A 83 -9.75 0.24 13.45
CA GLY A 83 -9.47 0.71 14.81
C GLY A 83 -9.76 -0.35 15.85
N ALA A 84 -10.90 -1.05 15.73
CA ALA A 84 -11.26 -2.15 16.63
C ALA A 84 -10.26 -3.32 16.56
N LEU A 85 -9.89 -3.74 15.36
CA LEU A 85 -8.89 -4.81 15.16
C LEU A 85 -7.51 -4.43 15.71
N ARG A 86 -7.13 -3.16 15.58
CA ARG A 86 -5.84 -2.64 16.05
C ARG A 86 -5.71 -2.63 17.56
N GLN A 87 -6.80 -2.51 18.32
CA GLN A 87 -6.76 -2.50 19.79
C GLN A 87 -6.12 -3.76 20.37
N GLY A 88 -6.22 -4.91 19.69
CA GLY A 88 -5.57 -6.16 20.08
C GLY A 88 -4.10 -6.30 19.65
N VAL A 89 -3.53 -5.29 18.99
CA VAL A 89 -2.14 -5.36 18.51
C VAL A 89 -1.21 -4.79 19.57
N VAL A 90 -0.33 -5.64 20.11
CA VAL A 90 0.78 -5.21 20.96
C VAL A 90 1.84 -4.57 20.08
N TRP A 91 2.08 -3.28 20.29
CA TRP A 91 3.08 -2.51 19.55
C TRP A 91 4.24 -2.15 20.47
N PRO A 92 5.49 -2.46 20.10
CA PRO A 92 6.65 -2.14 20.94
C PRO A 92 6.78 -0.64 21.20
N ASP A 93 7.03 -0.25 22.45
CA ASP A 93 7.10 1.16 22.88
C ASP A 93 8.25 1.94 22.21
N TRP A 94 9.31 1.24 21.80
CA TRP A 94 10.46 1.83 21.11
C TRP A 94 10.19 2.15 19.63
N LEU A 95 9.09 1.65 19.05
CA LEU A 95 8.66 1.99 17.69
C LEU A 95 7.76 3.24 17.68
N PRO A 96 7.80 4.03 16.60
CA PRO A 96 6.87 5.13 16.41
C PRO A 96 5.42 4.63 16.49
N ARG A 97 4.53 5.45 17.05
CA ARG A 97 3.10 5.10 17.13
C ARG A 97 2.57 4.63 15.77
N PHE A 98 1.98 3.45 15.77
CA PHE A 98 1.41 2.86 14.58
C PHE A 98 0.21 3.67 14.06
N ARG A 99 0.34 4.21 12.85
CA ARG A 99 -0.74 4.93 12.15
C ARG A 99 -0.90 4.35 10.75
N PRO A 100 -2.03 3.72 10.43
CA PRO A 100 -2.25 3.11 9.11
C PRO A 100 -2.07 4.08 7.94
N SER A 101 -2.46 5.36 8.12
CA SER A 101 -2.24 6.40 7.11
C SER A 101 -0.76 6.62 6.75
N ARG A 102 0.15 6.48 7.71
CA ARG A 102 1.60 6.60 7.47
C ARG A 102 2.14 5.48 6.60
N LEU A 103 1.59 4.26 6.71
CA LEU A 103 1.98 3.14 5.86
C LEU A 103 1.74 3.46 4.39
N ARG A 104 0.56 4.02 4.09
CA ARG A 104 0.24 4.45 2.73
C ARG A 104 1.15 5.58 2.25
N THR A 105 1.43 6.57 3.09
CA THR A 105 2.35 7.67 2.74
C THR A 105 3.74 7.13 2.40
N THR A 106 4.25 6.17 3.17
CA THR A 106 5.53 5.50 2.89
C THR A 106 5.48 4.76 1.54
N TRP A 107 4.41 3.99 1.29
CA TRP A 107 4.23 3.32 0.00
C TRP A 107 4.20 4.31 -1.18
N MET A 108 3.54 5.46 -1.02
CA MET A 108 3.49 6.48 -2.06
C MET A 108 4.90 7.02 -2.39
N ALA A 109 5.71 7.28 -1.37
CA ALA A 109 7.11 7.69 -1.56
C ALA A 109 7.93 6.59 -2.27
N ASP A 110 7.77 5.33 -1.84
CA ASP A 110 8.44 4.18 -2.46
C ASP A 110 8.06 3.99 -3.93
N VAL A 111 6.77 4.16 -4.28
CA VAL A 111 6.31 4.02 -5.67
C VAL A 111 6.84 5.18 -6.54
N LEU A 112 6.80 6.41 -6.04
CA LEU A 112 7.32 7.56 -6.77
C LEU A 112 8.84 7.46 -6.97
N ALA A 113 9.56 6.78 -6.08
CA ALA A 113 10.99 6.49 -6.25
C ALA A 113 11.29 5.45 -7.36
N GLN A 114 10.27 4.74 -7.89
CA GLN A 114 10.41 3.75 -8.98
C GLN A 114 10.34 4.36 -10.39
N ASP A 115 10.47 5.66 -10.52
CA ASP A 115 10.47 6.36 -11.83
C ASP A 115 9.13 6.22 -12.60
N VAL A 116 8.03 6.01 -11.91
CA VAL A 116 6.69 5.99 -12.50
C VAL A 116 6.22 7.41 -12.81
N ARG A 117 5.45 7.57 -13.89
CA ARG A 117 4.83 8.87 -14.21
C ARG A 117 3.76 9.23 -13.18
N VAL A 118 3.56 10.51 -12.95
CA VAL A 118 2.53 10.99 -12.01
C VAL A 118 1.14 10.48 -12.39
N SER A 119 0.81 10.40 -13.69
CA SER A 119 -0.46 9.85 -14.18
C SER A 119 -0.62 8.37 -13.81
N GLU A 120 0.43 7.55 -13.95
CA GLU A 120 0.44 6.13 -13.58
C GLU A 120 0.31 5.98 -12.06
N PHE A 121 1.05 6.78 -11.30
CA PHE A 121 0.94 6.84 -9.85
C PHE A 121 -0.50 7.16 -9.40
N MET A 122 -1.15 8.15 -10.03
CA MET A 122 -2.53 8.51 -9.70
C MET A 122 -3.53 7.38 -9.99
N VAL A 123 -3.32 6.59 -11.04
CA VAL A 123 -4.15 5.41 -11.34
C VAL A 123 -3.99 4.37 -10.22
N MET A 124 -2.77 4.09 -9.78
CA MET A 124 -2.50 3.11 -8.72
C MET A 124 -2.95 3.62 -7.34
N ALA A 125 -2.64 4.86 -7.02
CA ALA A 125 -2.95 5.45 -5.72
C ALA A 125 -4.43 5.83 -5.58
N GLY A 126 -5.13 6.10 -6.68
CA GLY A 126 -6.45 6.72 -6.67
C GLY A 126 -6.36 8.18 -6.25
N THR A 127 -7.42 8.71 -5.67
CA THR A 127 -7.47 10.12 -5.25
C THR A 127 -6.39 10.44 -4.22
N VAL A 128 -5.51 11.37 -4.57
CA VAL A 128 -4.41 11.90 -3.73
C VAL A 128 -4.56 13.41 -3.65
N SER A 129 -4.51 13.98 -2.44
CA SER A 129 -4.54 15.43 -2.28
C SER A 129 -3.17 16.06 -2.55
N SER A 130 -3.15 17.31 -2.99
CA SER A 130 -1.91 18.10 -3.16
C SER A 130 -1.09 18.13 -1.86
N LYS A 131 -1.77 18.30 -0.71
CA LYS A 131 -1.11 18.25 0.60
C LYS A 131 -0.40 16.92 0.87
N ALA A 132 -0.95 15.79 0.41
CA ALA A 132 -0.27 14.50 0.55
C ALA A 132 1.01 14.46 -0.30
N LEU A 133 0.98 15.01 -1.51
CA LEU A 133 2.17 15.10 -2.38
C LEU A 133 3.24 16.02 -1.78
N GLU A 134 2.87 17.16 -1.21
CA GLU A 134 3.79 18.05 -0.50
C GLU A 134 4.52 17.34 0.66
N VAL A 135 3.79 16.53 1.42
CA VAL A 135 4.36 15.74 2.54
C VAL A 135 5.32 14.65 2.03
N ILE A 136 5.03 14.07 0.88
CA ILE A 136 5.80 12.95 0.33
C ILE A 136 7.05 13.45 -0.42
N ALA A 137 6.96 14.57 -1.13
CA ALA A 137 8.02 15.08 -2.01
C ALA A 137 9.42 15.10 -1.36
N PRO A 138 9.61 15.55 -0.11
CA PRO A 138 10.92 15.53 0.55
C PRO A 138 11.49 14.14 0.82
N HIS A 139 10.64 13.10 0.77
CA HIS A 139 11.01 11.71 1.06
C HIS A 139 11.18 10.86 -0.20
N VAL A 140 10.86 11.40 -1.36
CA VAL A 140 11.15 10.75 -2.64
C VAL A 140 12.61 11.06 -2.99
N ALA A 141 13.39 10.00 -3.22
CA ALA A 141 14.76 10.16 -3.67
C ALA A 141 14.77 10.95 -4.98
N GLY A 142 15.21 12.20 -4.92
CA GLY A 142 15.32 13.06 -6.08
C GLY A 142 16.64 12.82 -6.80
N ARG A 143 16.66 13.02 -8.10
CA ARG A 143 17.88 13.06 -8.92
C ARG A 143 18.43 14.48 -8.99
N TRP A 144 18.53 15.13 -7.81
CA TRP A 144 18.88 16.53 -7.71
C TRP A 144 20.36 16.79 -8.03
N ASP A 145 21.22 15.76 -7.91
CA ASP A 145 22.67 15.89 -8.02
C ASP A 145 23.19 15.83 -9.47
N ASP A 146 22.37 15.38 -10.43
CA ASP A 146 22.80 15.14 -11.82
C ASP A 146 22.11 16.02 -12.87
N ASP A 147 21.29 16.98 -12.45
CA ASP A 147 20.48 17.86 -13.33
C ASP A 147 19.61 17.11 -14.37
N LEU A 148 19.59 15.78 -14.35
CA LEU A 148 18.88 14.94 -15.32
C LEU A 148 17.38 15.27 -15.38
N TYR A 149 16.79 15.65 -14.25
CA TYR A 149 15.39 16.07 -14.18
C TYR A 149 15.12 17.35 -14.98
N LEU A 150 16.11 18.27 -15.07
CA LEU A 150 16.01 19.50 -15.87
C LEU A 150 16.02 19.19 -17.36
N PHE A 151 16.92 18.30 -17.79
CA PHE A 151 16.96 17.84 -19.19
C PHE A 151 15.67 17.14 -19.58
N LYS A 152 15.19 16.20 -18.77
CA LYS A 152 13.90 15.54 -19.00
C LYS A 152 12.73 16.53 -19.02
N GLY A 153 12.73 17.53 -18.14
CA GLY A 153 11.72 18.59 -18.12
C GLY A 153 11.74 19.48 -19.36
N ALA A 154 12.90 19.67 -19.96
CA ALA A 154 13.08 20.41 -21.20
C ALA A 154 12.80 19.56 -22.47
N GLY A 155 12.59 18.26 -22.34
CA GLY A 155 12.40 17.34 -23.47
C GLY A 155 13.68 16.96 -24.20
N LEU A 156 14.83 17.04 -23.53
CA LEU A 156 16.17 16.70 -24.04
C LEU A 156 16.58 15.29 -23.62
#